data_335e96409892cfdd930a52af9c60001a
#
_entry.id   335e96409892cfdd930a52af9c60001a
#
_cell.length_a   1.000
_cell.length_b   1.000
_cell.length_c   1.000
_cell.angle_alpha   90.00
_cell.angle_beta   90.00
_cell.angle_gamma   90.00
#
_symmetry.space_group_name_H-M   'P 1'
#
loop_
_entity.id
_entity.type
_entity.pdbx_description
1 polymer ?
#
loop_
_entity_poly.entity_id
_entity_poly.type
_entity_poly.pdbx_seq_one_letter_code
_entity_poly.pdbx_strand_id
1 'polypeptide(L)'
;MLAQNDEALTIFQNSLATFLDTTAPPETIERWNQNKQVDRDAWLAAGEFGMLGVLVPEEHGGLGMDFRYERAIMEAFAERGLEGWGVPVHNMIAAPYLIEHGTPDQKTQWLPKVVSGETILAIAMTEPAAGSDLQGMRTRAARDGDGWIINGSKVFISNGQMSDLVLLCAKTEMEDGPDKISIFLVEGDRPGFTRGKNLDKVGRDAQDTSELFFEDVRLPMSNVLGGVPGRGFAQLMELLPQERLGIAVMGLGMLERALNLTVEYTKERQAFGQSLFDFQNTAFSLADIKTEVTIGKAFIDHCTGLLIKGELDAATASMAKLWITEREIDGIHRCVQFFGGYGWMNE
;
A
#
# COMPACT_ATOMS: atom_id res chain seq x y z
N MET A 1 11.50 18.74 14.41
CA MET A 1 12.68 18.89 13.55
C MET A 1 13.36 17.53 13.44
N LEU A 2 13.03 16.76 12.38
CA LEU A 2 13.66 15.47 12.07
C LEU A 2 14.86 15.66 11.11
N ALA A 3 15.52 16.79 11.19
CA ALA A 3 16.75 17.05 10.44
C ALA A 3 17.96 16.52 11.23
N GLN A 4 18.02 15.23 11.50
CA GLN A 4 19.29 14.55 11.56
C GLN A 4 19.58 14.06 10.14
N ASN A 5 20.68 14.52 9.60
CA ASN A 5 21.30 14.01 8.39
C ASN A 5 21.58 12.52 8.64
N ASP A 6 20.58 11.66 8.36
CA ASP A 6 20.73 10.24 8.49
C ASP A 6 21.44 9.77 7.22
N GLU A 7 22.77 9.67 7.32
CA GLU A 7 23.62 9.25 6.21
C GLU A 7 23.18 7.88 5.65
N ALA A 8 22.74 6.97 6.55
CA ALA A 8 22.27 5.65 6.17
C ALA A 8 20.97 5.74 5.34
N LEU A 9 20.02 6.61 5.72
CA LEU A 9 18.81 6.84 4.95
C LEU A 9 19.13 7.44 3.56
N THR A 10 20.08 8.38 3.50
CA THR A 10 20.50 8.98 2.23
C THR A 10 21.15 7.93 1.31
N ILE A 11 22.00 7.05 1.85
CA ILE A 11 22.60 5.95 1.08
C ILE A 11 21.52 5.00 0.58
N PHE A 12 20.55 4.65 1.44
CA PHE A 12 19.41 3.81 1.05
C PHE A 12 18.61 4.45 -0.08
N GLN A 13 18.25 5.73 0.01
CA GLN A 13 17.51 6.45 -1.03
C GLN A 13 18.22 6.45 -2.37
N ASN A 14 19.54 6.69 -2.38
CA ASN A 14 20.36 6.68 -3.62
C ASN A 14 20.43 5.27 -4.23
N SER A 15 20.61 4.25 -3.40
CA SER A 15 20.66 2.86 -3.84
C SER A 15 19.30 2.41 -4.36
N LEU A 16 18.21 2.78 -3.67
CA LEU A 16 16.84 2.52 -4.09
C LEU A 16 16.53 3.16 -5.44
N ALA A 17 16.91 4.42 -5.65
CA ALA A 17 16.74 5.10 -6.92
C ALA A 17 17.41 4.32 -8.07
N THR A 18 18.67 3.92 -7.89
CA THR A 18 19.41 3.13 -8.88
C THR A 18 18.75 1.77 -9.13
N PHE A 19 18.30 1.10 -8.09
CA PHE A 19 17.59 -0.18 -8.19
C PHE A 19 16.29 -0.03 -8.99
N LEU A 20 15.47 0.95 -8.68
CA LEU A 20 14.20 1.19 -9.37
C LEU A 20 14.40 1.58 -10.83
N ASP A 21 15.36 2.45 -11.14
CA ASP A 21 15.67 2.86 -12.52
C ASP A 21 16.13 1.67 -13.38
N THR A 22 16.76 0.66 -12.75
CA THR A 22 17.22 -0.55 -13.44
C THR A 22 16.12 -1.60 -13.57
N THR A 23 15.33 -1.81 -12.50
CA THR A 23 14.33 -2.90 -12.44
C THR A 23 13.03 -2.52 -13.12
N ALA A 24 12.64 -1.26 -13.06
CA ALA A 24 11.40 -0.72 -13.59
C ALA A 24 11.60 0.51 -14.48
N PRO A 25 12.36 0.38 -15.59
CA PRO A 25 12.43 1.45 -16.59
C PRO A 25 11.05 1.67 -17.24
N PRO A 26 10.82 2.82 -17.92
CA PRO A 26 9.51 3.19 -18.45
C PRO A 26 8.82 2.11 -19.30
N GLU A 27 9.57 1.40 -20.15
CA GLU A 27 9.05 0.31 -20.98
C GLU A 27 8.57 -0.91 -20.15
N THR A 28 9.19 -1.14 -19.01
CA THR A 28 8.76 -2.20 -18.07
C THR A 28 7.49 -1.79 -17.34
N ILE A 29 7.39 -0.53 -16.89
CA ILE A 29 6.17 0.01 -16.25
C ILE A 29 4.99 -0.08 -17.22
N GLU A 30 5.20 0.33 -18.49
CA GLU A 30 4.17 0.25 -19.52
C GLU A 30 3.73 -1.20 -19.78
N ARG A 31 4.65 -2.15 -19.84
CA ARG A 31 4.34 -3.58 -19.97
C ARG A 31 3.53 -4.10 -18.78
N TRP A 32 3.87 -3.69 -17.54
CA TRP A 32 3.11 -4.06 -16.36
C TRP A 32 1.69 -3.50 -16.37
N ASN A 33 1.52 -2.24 -16.82
CA ASN A 33 0.22 -1.62 -16.99
C ASN A 33 -0.65 -2.39 -18.00
N GLN A 34 -0.07 -2.76 -19.16
CA GLN A 34 -0.76 -3.55 -20.17
C GLN A 34 -1.13 -4.94 -19.68
N ASN A 35 -0.25 -5.59 -18.92
CA ASN A 35 -0.47 -6.92 -18.35
C ASN A 35 -1.38 -6.89 -17.10
N LYS A 36 -1.65 -5.71 -16.55
CA LYS A 36 -2.39 -5.50 -15.29
C LYS A 36 -1.78 -6.28 -14.12
N GLN A 37 -0.48 -6.45 -14.14
CA GLN A 37 0.27 -7.21 -13.14
C GLN A 37 1.77 -6.94 -13.26
N VAL A 38 2.45 -6.84 -12.12
CA VAL A 38 3.91 -6.75 -12.02
C VAL A 38 4.54 -8.14 -12.12
N ASP A 39 5.67 -8.24 -12.80
CA ASP A 39 6.38 -9.52 -12.97
C ASP A 39 6.84 -10.09 -11.62
N ARG A 40 6.77 -11.41 -11.45
CA ARG A 40 7.24 -12.10 -10.24
C ARG A 40 8.72 -11.86 -9.96
N ASP A 41 9.53 -11.81 -11.02
CA ASP A 41 10.98 -11.57 -10.91
C ASP A 41 11.29 -10.21 -10.29
N ALA A 42 10.45 -9.19 -10.52
CA ALA A 42 10.60 -7.89 -9.89
C ALA A 42 10.39 -7.96 -8.36
N TRP A 43 9.46 -8.79 -7.89
CA TRP A 43 9.27 -9.02 -6.45
C TRP A 43 10.46 -9.73 -5.81
N LEU A 44 11.04 -10.74 -6.48
CA LEU A 44 12.24 -11.42 -6.01
C LEU A 44 13.44 -10.47 -5.98
N ALA A 45 13.63 -9.67 -7.04
CA ALA A 45 14.67 -8.64 -7.08
C ALA A 45 14.49 -7.58 -5.97
N ALA A 46 13.26 -7.19 -5.68
CA ALA A 46 12.93 -6.29 -4.57
C ALA A 46 13.30 -6.88 -3.20
N GLY A 47 13.08 -8.19 -3.03
CA GLY A 47 13.50 -8.93 -1.84
C GLY A 47 15.03 -9.00 -1.72
N GLU A 48 15.73 -9.34 -2.80
CA GLU A 48 17.20 -9.38 -2.83
C GLU A 48 17.83 -8.01 -2.54
N PHE A 49 17.22 -6.94 -3.03
CA PHE A 49 17.63 -5.57 -2.69
C PHE A 49 17.37 -5.20 -1.22
N GLY A 50 16.47 -5.91 -0.52
CA GLY A 50 16.04 -5.61 0.85
C GLY A 50 14.86 -4.64 0.95
N MET A 51 14.22 -4.28 -0.18
CA MET A 51 13.07 -3.35 -0.19
C MET A 51 11.85 -3.91 0.53
N LEU A 52 11.62 -5.24 0.47
CA LEU A 52 10.44 -5.88 1.06
C LEU A 52 10.56 -6.13 2.57
N GLY A 53 11.71 -5.92 3.16
CA GLY A 53 11.98 -6.23 4.56
C GLY A 53 12.42 -5.05 5.41
N VAL A 54 12.20 -3.81 4.98
CA VAL A 54 12.74 -2.64 5.70
C VAL A 54 12.24 -2.53 7.15
N LEU A 55 10.97 -2.86 7.42
CA LEU A 55 10.37 -2.84 8.76
C LEU A 55 10.51 -4.18 9.51
N VAL A 56 10.83 -5.27 8.82
CA VAL A 56 10.94 -6.59 9.43
C VAL A 56 12.20 -6.66 10.29
N PRO A 57 12.12 -7.19 11.54
CA PRO A 57 13.28 -7.34 12.40
C PRO A 57 14.40 -8.19 11.77
N GLU A 58 15.66 -7.87 12.08
CA GLU A 58 16.84 -8.56 11.56
C GLU A 58 16.84 -10.06 11.86
N GLU A 59 16.32 -10.47 13.02
CA GLU A 59 16.19 -11.89 13.42
C GLU A 59 15.30 -12.72 12.47
N HIS A 60 14.47 -12.03 11.65
CA HIS A 60 13.63 -12.64 10.62
C HIS A 60 14.10 -12.31 9.19
N GLY A 61 15.33 -11.82 9.04
CA GLY A 61 15.97 -11.53 7.76
C GLY A 61 15.68 -10.14 7.19
N GLY A 62 14.98 -9.28 7.91
CA GLY A 62 14.70 -7.90 7.51
C GLY A 62 15.82 -6.92 7.87
N LEU A 63 15.57 -5.63 7.67
CA LEU A 63 16.53 -4.57 7.96
C LEU A 63 16.31 -3.91 9.33
N GLY A 64 15.18 -4.15 10.00
CA GLY A 64 14.86 -3.60 11.31
C GLY A 64 14.81 -2.07 11.36
N MET A 65 14.52 -1.43 10.22
CA MET A 65 14.50 0.02 10.09
C MET A 65 13.14 0.61 10.51
N ASP A 66 13.08 1.93 10.70
CA ASP A 66 11.83 2.60 11.02
C ASP A 66 11.06 3.07 9.76
N PHE A 67 9.90 3.64 9.98
CA PHE A 67 8.97 4.08 8.92
C PHE A 67 9.58 5.11 7.94
N ARG A 68 10.70 5.78 8.24
CA ARG A 68 11.37 6.69 7.30
C ARG A 68 11.85 5.96 6.04
N TYR A 69 12.26 4.71 6.17
CA TYR A 69 12.70 3.87 5.05
C TYR A 69 11.52 3.43 4.19
N GLU A 70 10.41 3.03 4.79
CA GLU A 70 9.17 2.73 4.07
C GLU A 70 8.62 3.98 3.35
N ARG A 71 8.65 5.13 4.02
CA ARG A 71 8.32 6.42 3.42
C ARG A 71 9.19 6.72 2.20
N ALA A 72 10.50 6.50 2.28
CA ALA A 72 11.41 6.71 1.15
C ALA A 72 11.05 5.82 -0.06
N ILE A 73 10.62 4.56 0.18
CA ILE A 73 10.13 3.68 -0.88
C ILE A 73 8.89 4.27 -1.54
N MET A 74 7.91 4.70 -0.75
CA MET A 74 6.66 5.27 -1.27
C MET A 74 6.90 6.57 -2.06
N GLU A 75 7.76 7.46 -1.58
CA GLU A 75 8.14 8.70 -2.26
C GLU A 75 8.86 8.38 -3.60
N ALA A 76 9.79 7.42 -3.61
CA ALA A 76 10.49 7.00 -4.82
C ALA A 76 9.54 6.34 -5.86
N PHE A 77 8.53 5.60 -5.39
CA PHE A 77 7.49 5.02 -6.25
C PHE A 77 6.62 6.09 -6.89
N ALA A 78 6.15 7.05 -6.09
CA ALA A 78 5.34 8.16 -6.59
C ALA A 78 6.10 9.00 -7.63
N GLU A 79 7.38 9.27 -7.41
CA GLU A 79 8.24 10.00 -8.35
C GLU A 79 8.35 9.31 -9.71
N ARG A 80 8.33 7.97 -9.74
CA ARG A 80 8.54 7.16 -10.96
C ARG A 80 7.26 6.64 -11.61
N GLY A 81 6.10 6.86 -11.01
CA GLY A 81 4.85 6.29 -11.50
C GLY A 81 4.72 4.77 -11.24
N LEU A 82 5.30 4.31 -10.13
CA LEU A 82 5.30 2.90 -9.74
C LEU A 82 4.15 2.53 -8.79
N GLU A 83 3.13 3.35 -8.69
CA GLU A 83 1.98 3.14 -7.79
C GLU A 83 1.21 1.84 -8.09
N GLY A 84 1.41 1.28 -9.28
CA GLY A 84 0.87 -0.02 -9.68
C GLY A 84 1.63 -1.22 -9.13
N TRP A 85 2.85 -1.04 -8.59
CA TRP A 85 3.58 -2.13 -7.94
C TRP A 85 3.13 -2.26 -6.49
N GLY A 86 2.48 -3.34 -6.14
CA GLY A 86 1.80 -3.56 -4.87
C GLY A 86 2.68 -3.67 -3.62
N VAL A 87 3.95 -3.23 -3.68
CA VAL A 87 4.90 -3.24 -2.54
C VAL A 87 4.36 -2.50 -1.32
N PRO A 88 3.71 -1.32 -1.41
CA PRO A 88 3.15 -0.67 -0.23
C PRO A 88 2.07 -1.50 0.47
N VAL A 89 1.28 -2.29 -0.27
CA VAL A 89 0.29 -3.20 0.32
C VAL A 89 0.99 -4.33 1.07
N HIS A 90 2.06 -4.86 0.50
CA HIS A 90 2.86 -5.92 1.10
C HIS A 90 3.60 -5.44 2.37
N ASN A 91 4.40 -4.37 2.26
CA ASN A 91 5.30 -3.88 3.30
C ASN A 91 4.57 -3.15 4.43
N MET A 92 3.78 -2.12 4.03
CA MET A 92 3.24 -1.12 4.96
C MET A 92 1.90 -1.55 5.56
N ILE A 93 1.11 -2.34 4.79
CA ILE A 93 -0.23 -2.75 5.22
C ILE A 93 -0.18 -4.19 5.77
N ALA A 94 0.19 -5.19 4.97
CA ALA A 94 0.03 -6.59 5.35
C ALA A 94 1.13 -7.13 6.28
N ALA A 95 2.40 -6.84 5.99
CA ALA A 95 3.52 -7.33 6.80
C ALA A 95 3.47 -6.87 8.27
N PRO A 96 3.07 -5.63 8.62
CA PRO A 96 2.96 -5.19 10.00
C PRO A 96 2.04 -6.05 10.86
N TYR A 97 0.98 -6.65 10.30
CA TYR A 97 0.14 -7.58 11.06
C TYR A 97 0.89 -8.82 11.52
N LEU A 98 1.76 -9.37 10.67
CA LEU A 98 2.63 -10.49 11.05
C LEU A 98 3.71 -10.05 12.03
N ILE A 99 4.31 -8.87 11.83
CA ILE A 99 5.37 -8.33 12.68
C ILE A 99 4.84 -8.09 14.09
N GLU A 100 3.70 -7.42 14.23
CA GLU A 100 3.16 -7.00 15.54
C GLU A 100 2.39 -8.12 16.23
N HIS A 101 1.58 -8.86 15.49
CA HIS A 101 0.60 -9.78 16.06
C HIS A 101 0.88 -11.26 15.81
N GLY A 102 1.81 -11.61 14.91
CA GLY A 102 2.16 -13.01 14.65
C GLY A 102 2.72 -13.72 15.88
N THR A 103 2.37 -15.01 16.05
CA THR A 103 3.07 -15.84 17.04
C THR A 103 4.53 -16.04 16.62
N PRO A 104 5.44 -16.45 17.55
CA PRO A 104 6.84 -16.75 17.18
C PRO A 104 6.95 -17.73 16.01
N ASP A 105 6.11 -18.77 15.99
CA ASP A 105 6.08 -19.76 14.90
C ASP A 105 5.63 -19.14 13.58
N GLN A 106 4.57 -18.31 13.59
CA GLN A 106 4.09 -17.61 12.41
C GLN A 106 5.14 -16.64 11.85
N LYS A 107 5.83 -15.89 12.70
CA LYS A 107 6.91 -14.98 12.31
C LYS A 107 8.07 -15.75 11.69
N THR A 108 8.52 -16.82 12.33
CA THR A 108 9.61 -17.66 11.84
C THR A 108 9.26 -18.35 10.52
N GLN A 109 8.02 -18.77 10.34
CA GLN A 109 7.56 -19.42 9.12
C GLN A 109 7.45 -18.47 7.94
N TRP A 110 6.94 -17.25 8.15
CA TRP A 110 6.50 -16.38 7.07
C TRP A 110 7.42 -15.20 6.80
N LEU A 111 7.94 -14.51 7.82
CA LEU A 111 8.68 -13.27 7.62
C LEU A 111 9.93 -13.44 6.73
N PRO A 112 10.75 -14.50 6.83
CA PRO A 112 11.88 -14.66 5.91
C PRO A 112 11.46 -14.75 4.43
N LYS A 113 10.33 -15.41 4.14
CA LYS A 113 9.79 -15.54 2.78
C LYS A 113 9.12 -14.24 2.28
N VAL A 114 8.55 -13.47 3.21
CA VAL A 114 8.01 -12.13 2.94
C VAL A 114 9.14 -11.19 2.54
N VAL A 115 10.23 -11.20 3.28
CA VAL A 115 11.43 -10.39 3.01
C VAL A 115 12.08 -10.74 1.68
N SER A 116 12.17 -12.04 1.34
CA SER A 116 12.78 -12.50 0.09
C SER A 116 11.91 -12.27 -1.16
N GLY A 117 10.62 -11.93 -0.98
CA GLY A 117 9.66 -11.83 -2.09
C GLY A 117 9.12 -13.19 -2.56
N GLU A 118 9.52 -14.30 -1.93
CA GLU A 118 8.93 -15.62 -2.20
C GLU A 118 7.47 -15.69 -1.77
N THR A 119 7.07 -14.90 -0.77
CA THR A 119 5.69 -14.82 -0.29
C THR A 119 5.17 -13.41 -0.44
N ILE A 120 4.33 -13.16 -1.44
CA ILE A 120 3.62 -11.91 -1.63
C ILE A 120 2.38 -11.90 -0.72
N LEU A 121 2.22 -10.81 0.03
CA LEU A 121 1.10 -10.64 0.96
C LEU A 121 -0.06 -9.87 0.33
N ALA A 122 -1.27 -10.28 0.70
CA ALA A 122 -2.49 -9.50 0.56
C ALA A 122 -3.26 -9.47 1.88
N ILE A 123 -4.08 -8.43 2.08
CA ILE A 123 -5.06 -8.40 3.17
C ILE A 123 -6.47 -8.32 2.61
N ALA A 124 -7.35 -9.20 3.06
CA ALA A 124 -8.69 -9.35 2.51
C ALA A 124 -9.74 -8.98 3.56
N MET A 125 -10.16 -7.70 3.54
CA MET A 125 -11.18 -7.15 4.43
C MET A 125 -12.53 -6.97 3.74
N THR A 126 -12.53 -6.25 2.61
CA THR A 126 -13.73 -5.76 1.92
C THR A 126 -14.53 -6.89 1.26
N GLU A 127 -15.85 -6.79 1.37
CA GLU A 127 -16.82 -7.69 0.72
C GLU A 127 -17.81 -6.89 -0.14
N PRO A 128 -18.54 -7.51 -1.08
CA PRO A 128 -19.56 -6.80 -1.84
C PRO A 128 -20.59 -6.07 -0.98
N ALA A 129 -20.87 -6.56 0.22
CA ALA A 129 -21.84 -5.99 1.14
C ALA A 129 -21.22 -5.28 2.37
N ALA A 130 -19.89 -5.25 2.50
CA ALA A 130 -19.20 -4.70 3.67
C ALA A 130 -17.91 -3.97 3.25
N GLY A 131 -17.95 -2.65 3.26
CA GLY A 131 -16.80 -1.76 3.03
C GLY A 131 -16.51 -0.96 4.30
N SER A 132 -17.10 0.23 4.44
CA SER A 132 -16.93 1.08 5.64
C SER A 132 -17.43 0.40 6.92
N ASP A 133 -18.50 -0.39 6.83
CA ASP A 133 -18.98 -1.23 7.91
C ASP A 133 -18.34 -2.61 7.87
N LEU A 134 -17.11 -2.73 8.39
CA LEU A 134 -16.41 -4.00 8.48
C LEU A 134 -17.12 -5.01 9.41
N GLN A 135 -17.88 -4.54 10.38
CA GLN A 135 -18.65 -5.44 11.27
C GLN A 135 -19.82 -6.10 10.54
N GLY A 136 -20.24 -5.54 9.41
CA GLY A 136 -21.25 -6.12 8.52
C GLY A 136 -20.75 -7.27 7.62
N MET A 137 -19.45 -7.65 7.68
CA MET A 137 -18.91 -8.73 6.84
C MET A 137 -19.67 -10.06 7.04
N ARG A 138 -19.69 -10.85 5.97
CA ARG A 138 -20.41 -12.15 5.90
C ARG A 138 -19.49 -13.35 5.79
N THR A 139 -18.24 -13.18 5.35
CA THR A 139 -17.24 -14.26 5.38
C THR A 139 -17.14 -14.79 6.80
N ARG A 140 -17.28 -16.10 6.93
CA ARG A 140 -17.43 -16.77 8.22
C ARG A 140 -16.42 -17.91 8.37
N ALA A 141 -15.87 -18.03 9.56
CA ALA A 141 -15.05 -19.14 10.02
C ALA A 141 -15.83 -19.89 11.10
N ALA A 142 -16.27 -21.08 10.80
CA ALA A 142 -16.95 -21.99 11.75
C ALA A 142 -15.95 -23.00 12.30
N ARG A 143 -16.16 -23.46 13.54
CA ARG A 143 -15.36 -24.52 14.15
C ARG A 143 -15.56 -25.84 13.42
N ASP A 144 -14.45 -26.57 13.17
CA ASP A 144 -14.45 -27.92 12.60
C ASP A 144 -13.37 -28.77 13.30
N GLY A 145 -13.75 -29.45 14.35
CA GLY A 145 -12.81 -30.21 15.18
C GLY A 145 -11.74 -29.32 15.80
N ASP A 146 -10.50 -29.57 15.45
CA ASP A 146 -9.31 -28.82 15.88
C ASP A 146 -8.90 -27.71 14.91
N GLY A 147 -9.80 -27.30 14.01
CA GLY A 147 -9.54 -26.28 12.99
C GLY A 147 -10.75 -25.38 12.70
N TRP A 148 -10.70 -24.81 11.51
CA TRP A 148 -11.72 -23.89 10.99
C TRP A 148 -12.13 -24.28 9.58
N ILE A 149 -13.41 -24.11 9.25
CA ILE A 149 -13.93 -24.09 7.89
C ILE A 149 -14.32 -22.65 7.57
N ILE A 150 -13.79 -22.11 6.48
CA ILE A 150 -14.05 -20.75 6.04
C ILE A 150 -14.87 -20.76 4.75
N ASN A 151 -15.95 -19.97 4.76
CA ASN A 151 -16.82 -19.73 3.62
C ASN A 151 -17.07 -18.23 3.44
N GLY A 152 -17.03 -17.73 2.20
CA GLY A 152 -17.31 -16.35 1.87
C GLY A 152 -16.61 -15.86 0.62
N SER A 153 -16.67 -14.55 0.42
CA SER A 153 -16.01 -13.88 -0.71
C SER A 153 -15.51 -12.51 -0.33
N LYS A 154 -14.43 -12.09 -0.95
CA LYS A 154 -13.82 -10.77 -0.79
C LYS A 154 -13.71 -10.10 -2.16
N VAL A 155 -13.72 -8.76 -2.17
CA VAL A 155 -13.65 -7.97 -3.40
C VAL A 155 -12.68 -6.79 -3.22
N PHE A 156 -12.10 -6.33 -4.33
CA PHE A 156 -11.15 -5.23 -4.38
C PHE A 156 -9.85 -5.51 -3.61
N ILE A 157 -9.40 -6.78 -3.65
CA ILE A 157 -8.20 -7.18 -2.92
C ILE A 157 -6.97 -6.95 -3.79
N SER A 158 -6.17 -5.95 -3.40
CA SER A 158 -4.86 -5.66 -4.01
C SER A 158 -3.88 -6.78 -3.72
N ASN A 159 -3.00 -7.08 -4.68
CA ASN A 159 -2.13 -8.26 -4.71
C ASN A 159 -2.90 -9.60 -4.70
N GLY A 160 -4.22 -9.58 -4.94
CA GLY A 160 -5.06 -10.78 -4.79
C GLY A 160 -4.72 -11.89 -5.78
N GLN A 161 -4.28 -11.57 -7.02
CA GLN A 161 -3.85 -12.56 -8.01
C GLN A 161 -2.49 -13.15 -7.65
N MET A 162 -1.57 -12.31 -7.16
CA MET A 162 -0.19 -12.70 -6.93
C MET A 162 0.09 -13.16 -5.50
N SER A 163 -0.84 -12.98 -4.56
CA SER A 163 -0.61 -13.32 -3.15
C SER A 163 -0.35 -14.81 -2.94
N ASP A 164 0.72 -15.10 -2.23
CA ASP A 164 1.03 -16.45 -1.73
C ASP A 164 0.45 -16.67 -0.33
N LEU A 165 0.22 -15.57 0.41
CA LEU A 165 -0.42 -15.57 1.71
C LEU A 165 -1.42 -14.43 1.82
N VAL A 166 -2.67 -14.76 2.13
CA VAL A 166 -3.76 -13.80 2.34
C VAL A 166 -4.06 -13.69 3.83
N LEU A 167 -3.99 -12.47 4.36
CA LEU A 167 -4.50 -12.14 5.68
C LEU A 167 -6.01 -11.92 5.56
N LEU A 168 -6.79 -12.95 5.82
CA LEU A 168 -8.24 -12.96 5.62
C LEU A 168 -8.99 -12.57 6.88
N CYS A 169 -9.76 -11.49 6.83
CA CYS A 169 -10.71 -11.12 7.89
C CYS A 169 -12.01 -11.91 7.74
N ALA A 170 -12.41 -12.61 8.78
CA ALA A 170 -13.66 -13.36 8.80
C ALA A 170 -14.37 -13.27 10.16
N LYS A 171 -15.69 -13.32 10.16
CA LYS A 171 -16.48 -13.55 11.38
C LYS A 171 -16.23 -14.96 11.90
N THR A 172 -15.81 -15.04 13.11
CA THR A 172 -15.38 -16.28 13.76
C THR A 172 -16.41 -16.66 14.82
N GLU A 173 -16.88 -17.88 14.74
CA GLU A 173 -17.73 -18.46 15.76
C GLU A 173 -16.96 -18.56 17.09
N MET A 174 -17.54 -17.97 18.14
CA MET A 174 -16.98 -17.98 19.49
C MET A 174 -17.70 -19.03 20.34
N GLU A 175 -16.98 -19.68 21.26
CA GLU A 175 -17.60 -20.64 22.18
C GLU A 175 -18.66 -19.98 23.08
N ASP A 176 -18.37 -18.75 23.51
CA ASP A 176 -19.29 -17.95 24.31
C ASP A 176 -19.48 -16.56 23.66
N GLY A 177 -20.74 -16.16 23.49
CA GLY A 177 -21.13 -14.84 23.02
C GLY A 177 -21.27 -14.72 21.52
N PRO A 178 -21.36 -13.47 21.00
CA PRO A 178 -21.52 -13.21 19.56
C PRO A 178 -20.22 -13.46 18.79
N ASP A 179 -20.39 -13.73 17.50
CA ASP A 179 -19.27 -13.84 16.56
C ASP A 179 -18.39 -12.59 16.59
N LYS A 180 -17.08 -12.80 16.50
CA LYS A 180 -16.08 -11.74 16.45
C LYS A 180 -15.23 -11.86 15.17
N ILE A 181 -14.58 -10.78 14.79
CA ILE A 181 -13.65 -10.80 13.65
C ILE A 181 -12.31 -11.38 14.10
N SER A 182 -11.79 -12.33 13.32
CA SER A 182 -10.40 -12.80 13.39
C SER A 182 -9.72 -12.56 12.05
N ILE A 183 -8.39 -12.54 12.06
CA ILE A 183 -7.56 -12.55 10.87
C ILE A 183 -6.97 -13.96 10.74
N PHE A 184 -7.13 -14.57 9.57
CA PHE A 184 -6.61 -15.89 9.24
C PHE A 184 -5.49 -15.79 8.22
N LEU A 185 -4.44 -16.56 8.38
CA LEU A 185 -3.36 -16.72 7.42
C LEU A 185 -3.77 -17.83 6.45
N VAL A 186 -4.14 -17.45 5.23
CA VAL A 186 -4.61 -18.39 4.19
C VAL A 186 -3.56 -18.47 3.09
N GLU A 187 -2.94 -19.64 2.95
CA GLU A 187 -1.98 -19.91 1.88
C GLU A 187 -2.66 -19.91 0.51
N GLY A 188 -1.96 -19.40 -0.49
CA GLY A 188 -2.51 -19.16 -1.83
C GLY A 188 -2.90 -20.41 -2.61
N ASP A 189 -2.46 -21.60 -2.18
CA ASP A 189 -2.73 -22.91 -2.77
C ASP A 189 -3.72 -23.78 -1.96
N ARG A 190 -4.35 -23.19 -0.91
CA ARG A 190 -5.29 -23.93 -0.07
C ARG A 190 -6.47 -24.45 -0.89
N PRO A 191 -6.84 -25.74 -0.74
CA PRO A 191 -8.06 -26.27 -1.35
C PRO A 191 -9.30 -25.47 -0.92
N GLY A 192 -10.15 -25.14 -1.91
CA GLY A 192 -11.35 -24.32 -1.69
C GLY A 192 -11.10 -22.81 -1.77
N PHE A 193 -9.84 -22.34 -1.78
CA PHE A 193 -9.52 -20.95 -2.09
C PHE A 193 -9.33 -20.77 -3.61
N THR A 194 -10.07 -19.83 -4.19
CA THR A 194 -9.96 -19.50 -5.61
C THR A 194 -9.93 -18.00 -5.83
N ARG A 195 -9.20 -17.57 -6.85
CA ARG A 195 -9.11 -16.19 -7.30
C ARG A 195 -10.10 -15.98 -8.43
N GLY A 196 -10.87 -14.91 -8.31
CA GLY A 196 -11.78 -14.49 -9.36
C GLY A 196 -11.08 -13.64 -10.41
N LYS A 197 -11.83 -12.75 -10.98
CA LYS A 197 -11.38 -11.85 -12.04
C LYS A 197 -10.38 -10.83 -11.48
N ASN A 198 -9.30 -10.56 -12.22
CA ASN A 198 -8.51 -9.35 -12.04
C ASN A 198 -9.35 -8.17 -12.57
N LEU A 199 -9.66 -7.20 -11.70
CA LEU A 199 -10.65 -6.17 -11.95
C LEU A 199 -10.08 -5.04 -12.80
N ASP A 200 -10.89 -4.52 -13.72
CA ASP A 200 -10.58 -3.27 -14.43
C ASP A 200 -10.75 -2.08 -13.50
N LYS A 201 -9.78 -1.16 -13.52
CA LYS A 201 -9.72 0.01 -12.65
C LYS A 201 -9.58 1.30 -13.44
N VAL A 202 -9.87 2.42 -12.81
CA VAL A 202 -9.69 3.77 -13.37
C VAL A 202 -8.22 4.19 -13.37
N GLY A 203 -7.35 3.48 -12.65
CA GLY A 203 -5.92 3.76 -12.54
C GLY A 203 -5.18 2.67 -11.78
N ARG A 204 -3.86 2.82 -11.65
CA ARG A 204 -2.95 1.81 -11.08
C ARG A 204 -3.07 0.48 -11.83
N ASP A 205 -3.01 0.53 -13.15
CA ASP A 205 -3.31 -0.63 -14.00
C ASP A 205 -2.42 -1.82 -13.69
N ALA A 206 -1.13 -1.61 -13.42
CA ALA A 206 -0.20 -2.68 -13.04
C ALA A 206 -0.51 -3.36 -11.70
N GLN A 207 -1.29 -2.73 -10.80
CA GLN A 207 -1.65 -3.37 -9.54
C GLN A 207 -2.80 -4.34 -9.75
N ASP A 208 -2.55 -5.63 -9.61
CA ASP A 208 -3.62 -6.62 -9.60
C ASP A 208 -4.58 -6.37 -8.43
N THR A 209 -5.86 -6.48 -8.72
CA THR A 209 -6.93 -6.26 -7.74
C THR A 209 -8.06 -7.24 -8.03
N SER A 210 -8.39 -8.10 -7.08
CA SER A 210 -9.18 -9.29 -7.37
C SER A 210 -10.37 -9.49 -6.47
N GLU A 211 -11.28 -10.33 -6.96
CA GLU A 211 -12.23 -11.05 -6.14
C GLU A 211 -11.57 -12.34 -5.64
N LEU A 212 -11.83 -12.69 -4.39
CA LEU A 212 -11.36 -13.92 -3.75
C LEU A 212 -12.56 -14.71 -3.23
N PHE A 213 -12.55 -16.01 -3.44
CA PHE A 213 -13.64 -16.90 -3.02
C PHE A 213 -13.10 -18.01 -2.11
N PHE A 214 -13.84 -18.32 -1.08
CA PHE A 214 -13.53 -19.32 -0.07
C PHE A 214 -14.71 -20.27 0.05
N GLU A 215 -14.53 -21.54 -0.35
CA GLU A 215 -15.53 -22.59 -0.33
C GLU A 215 -15.00 -23.77 0.47
N ASP A 216 -15.48 -23.92 1.68
CA ASP A 216 -15.05 -24.94 2.64
C ASP A 216 -13.53 -25.00 2.85
N VAL A 217 -12.88 -23.83 2.87
CA VAL A 217 -11.42 -23.71 3.10
C VAL A 217 -11.13 -24.16 4.53
N ARG A 218 -10.38 -25.28 4.66
CA ARG A 218 -9.99 -25.84 5.95
C ARG A 218 -8.67 -25.28 6.41
N LEU A 219 -8.64 -24.72 7.61
CA LEU A 219 -7.44 -24.18 8.24
C LEU A 219 -7.25 -24.77 9.64
N PRO A 220 -6.01 -25.10 10.04
CA PRO A 220 -5.70 -25.47 11.41
C PRO A 220 -5.84 -24.26 12.34
N MET A 221 -5.96 -24.52 13.65
CA MET A 221 -6.03 -23.47 14.67
C MET A 221 -4.86 -22.51 14.62
N SER A 222 -3.67 -22.98 14.24
CA SER A 222 -2.44 -22.21 14.12
C SER A 222 -2.48 -21.12 13.04
N ASN A 223 -3.46 -21.15 12.11
CA ASN A 223 -3.63 -20.13 11.09
C ASN A 223 -4.40 -18.90 11.56
N VAL A 224 -4.89 -18.85 12.78
CA VAL A 224 -5.38 -17.59 13.38
C VAL A 224 -4.19 -16.70 13.71
N LEU A 225 -4.17 -15.48 13.18
CA LEU A 225 -3.10 -14.53 13.48
C LEU A 225 -3.00 -14.25 14.98
N GLY A 226 -1.81 -14.50 15.55
CA GLY A 226 -1.57 -14.35 16.98
C GLY A 226 -2.17 -15.48 17.83
N GLY A 227 -2.73 -16.54 17.22
CA GLY A 227 -3.21 -17.74 17.90
C GLY A 227 -4.52 -17.58 18.69
N VAL A 228 -5.05 -16.35 18.85
CA VAL A 228 -6.25 -16.07 19.65
C VAL A 228 -7.38 -15.56 18.76
N PRO A 229 -8.45 -16.32 18.54
CA PRO A 229 -9.58 -15.88 17.73
C PRO A 229 -10.33 -14.70 18.37
N GLY A 230 -11.02 -13.91 17.54
CA GLY A 230 -11.84 -12.77 17.97
C GLY A 230 -11.06 -11.47 18.23
N ARG A 231 -9.76 -11.41 17.95
CA ARG A 231 -8.91 -10.23 18.14
C ARG A 231 -8.77 -9.35 16.88
N GLY A 232 -9.23 -9.84 15.73
CA GLY A 232 -8.97 -9.21 14.43
C GLY A 232 -9.43 -7.76 14.35
N PHE A 233 -10.59 -7.40 14.89
CA PHE A 233 -11.04 -6.00 14.84
C PHE A 233 -10.11 -5.05 15.62
N ALA A 234 -9.61 -5.47 16.79
CA ALA A 234 -8.67 -4.69 17.57
C ALA A 234 -7.31 -4.54 16.81
N GLN A 235 -6.81 -5.64 16.23
CA GLN A 235 -5.60 -5.65 15.43
C GLN A 235 -5.71 -4.70 14.23
N LEU A 236 -6.87 -4.66 13.53
CA LEU A 236 -7.13 -3.71 12.45
C LEU A 236 -7.08 -2.26 12.94
N MET A 237 -7.76 -1.94 14.05
CA MET A 237 -7.81 -0.58 14.58
C MET A 237 -6.43 -0.06 15.03
N GLU A 238 -5.57 -0.94 15.50
CA GLU A 238 -4.22 -0.62 15.97
C GLU A 238 -3.29 -0.20 14.82
N LEU A 239 -3.37 -0.85 13.64
CA LEU A 239 -2.49 -0.59 12.51
C LEU A 239 -3.04 0.45 11.51
N LEU A 240 -4.33 0.73 11.51
CA LEU A 240 -4.95 1.73 10.63
C LEU A 240 -4.29 3.13 10.63
N PRO A 241 -3.77 3.68 11.76
CA PRO A 241 -3.06 4.95 11.71
C PRO A 241 -1.85 4.95 10.79
N GLN A 242 -1.01 3.90 10.83
CA GLN A 242 0.13 3.74 9.93
C GLN A 242 -0.32 3.60 8.46
N GLU A 243 -1.33 2.78 8.20
CA GLU A 243 -1.88 2.60 6.84
C GLU A 243 -2.38 3.92 6.25
N ARG A 244 -3.09 4.74 7.05
CA ARG A 244 -3.57 6.06 6.64
C ARG A 244 -2.43 7.01 6.34
N LEU A 245 -1.38 7.01 7.16
CA LEU A 245 -0.19 7.85 6.92
C LEU A 245 0.49 7.45 5.61
N GLY A 246 0.64 6.17 5.31
CA GLY A 246 1.23 5.70 4.07
C GLY A 246 0.45 6.16 2.83
N ILE A 247 -0.89 6.11 2.87
CA ILE A 247 -1.72 6.65 1.78
C ILE A 247 -1.49 8.16 1.61
N ALA A 248 -1.33 8.90 2.71
CA ALA A 248 -1.01 10.33 2.64
C ALA A 248 0.37 10.58 2.01
N VAL A 249 1.38 9.78 2.36
CA VAL A 249 2.73 9.88 1.76
C VAL A 249 2.68 9.67 0.25
N MET A 250 2.01 8.62 -0.21
CA MET A 250 1.87 8.33 -1.64
C MET A 250 1.12 9.44 -2.38
N GLY A 251 -0.03 9.89 -1.85
CA GLY A 251 -0.82 10.93 -2.48
C GLY A 251 -0.07 12.26 -2.61
N LEU A 252 0.72 12.62 -1.59
CA LEU A 252 1.56 13.82 -1.68
C LEU A 252 2.67 13.70 -2.73
N GLY A 253 3.31 12.53 -2.80
CA GLY A 253 4.32 12.24 -3.81
C GLY A 253 3.76 12.33 -5.24
N MET A 254 2.56 11.80 -5.46
CA MET A 254 1.87 11.88 -6.76
C MET A 254 1.51 13.32 -7.12
N LEU A 255 1.04 14.12 -6.17
CA LEU A 255 0.77 15.55 -6.39
C LEU A 255 2.07 16.31 -6.74
N GLU A 256 3.17 16.05 -6.04
CA GLU A 256 4.45 16.68 -6.32
C GLU A 256 4.97 16.30 -7.72
N ARG A 257 4.87 15.02 -8.10
CA ARG A 257 5.22 14.57 -9.46
C ARG A 257 4.38 15.29 -10.51
N ALA A 258 3.06 15.35 -10.35
CA ALA A 258 2.17 16.04 -11.27
C ALA A 258 2.53 17.54 -11.40
N LEU A 259 2.84 18.19 -10.28
CA LEU A 259 3.31 19.58 -10.27
C LEU A 259 4.61 19.75 -11.08
N ASN A 260 5.62 18.90 -10.83
CA ASN A 260 6.93 18.99 -11.51
C ASN A 260 6.76 18.81 -13.01
N LEU A 261 6.05 17.79 -13.48
CA LEU A 261 5.74 17.57 -14.89
C LEU A 261 5.01 18.75 -15.52
N THR A 262 4.07 19.36 -14.78
CA THR A 262 3.32 20.52 -15.27
C THR A 262 4.18 21.77 -15.36
N VAL A 263 5.08 21.98 -14.41
CA VAL A 263 6.06 23.10 -14.46
C VAL A 263 6.96 22.98 -15.66
N GLU A 264 7.51 21.79 -15.95
CA GLU A 264 8.34 21.53 -17.12
C GLU A 264 7.55 21.78 -18.42
N TYR A 265 6.38 21.15 -18.56
CA TYR A 265 5.54 21.34 -19.74
C TYR A 265 5.17 22.80 -19.98
N THR A 266 4.77 23.55 -18.95
CA THR A 266 4.34 24.94 -19.08
C THR A 266 5.49 25.88 -19.45
N LYS A 267 6.74 25.58 -19.10
CA LYS A 267 7.93 26.31 -19.54
C LYS A 267 8.24 26.09 -21.01
N GLU A 268 8.02 24.90 -21.52
CA GLU A 268 8.30 24.55 -22.92
C GLU A 268 7.18 24.95 -23.86
N ARG A 269 5.92 24.80 -23.45
CA ARG A 269 4.73 25.06 -24.28
C ARG A 269 4.53 26.55 -24.53
N GLN A 270 4.53 26.93 -25.80
CA GLN A 270 4.32 28.32 -26.24
C GLN A 270 2.88 28.57 -26.68
N ALA A 271 2.30 29.70 -26.28
CA ALA A 271 1.02 30.22 -26.76
C ALA A 271 1.00 31.75 -26.66
N PHE A 272 0.36 32.41 -27.61
CA PHE A 272 0.25 33.88 -27.63
C PHE A 272 1.59 34.63 -27.54
N GLY A 273 2.68 34.02 -28.08
CA GLY A 273 3.99 34.64 -28.18
C GLY A 273 4.87 34.50 -26.90
N GLN A 274 4.45 33.73 -25.91
CA GLN A 274 5.21 33.48 -24.69
C GLN A 274 4.97 32.05 -24.15
N SER A 275 5.78 31.61 -23.15
CA SER A 275 5.55 30.32 -22.52
C SER A 275 4.23 30.34 -21.71
N LEU A 276 3.60 29.16 -21.53
CA LEU A 276 2.44 29.08 -20.64
C LEU A 276 2.78 29.47 -19.21
N PHE A 277 4.03 29.23 -18.78
CA PHE A 277 4.52 29.58 -17.45
C PHE A 277 4.52 31.10 -17.20
N ASP A 278 4.75 31.92 -18.22
CA ASP A 278 4.83 33.38 -18.13
C ASP A 278 3.45 34.05 -17.92
N PHE A 279 2.36 33.32 -18.12
CA PHE A 279 1.04 33.84 -17.79
C PHE A 279 0.82 33.87 -16.27
N GLN A 280 0.41 35.02 -15.74
CA GLN A 280 0.22 35.24 -14.30
C GLN A 280 -0.72 34.19 -13.67
N ASN A 281 -1.83 33.82 -14.36
CA ASN A 281 -2.76 32.82 -13.90
C ASN A 281 -2.09 31.43 -13.73
N THR A 282 -1.23 31.04 -14.68
CA THR A 282 -0.47 29.79 -14.61
C THR A 282 0.50 29.81 -13.45
N ALA A 283 1.30 30.87 -13.34
CA ALA A 283 2.29 31.01 -12.26
C ALA A 283 1.65 30.97 -10.87
N PHE A 284 0.53 31.64 -10.68
CA PHE A 284 -0.20 31.65 -9.40
C PHE A 284 -0.80 30.29 -9.06
N SER A 285 -1.43 29.62 -10.04
CA SER A 285 -2.00 28.28 -9.80
C SER A 285 -0.92 27.26 -9.43
N LEU A 286 0.24 27.28 -10.11
CA LEU A 286 1.37 26.38 -9.78
C LEU A 286 1.98 26.73 -8.41
N ALA A 287 2.04 28.01 -8.04
CA ALA A 287 2.51 28.46 -6.73
C ALA A 287 1.58 28.00 -5.60
N ASP A 288 0.27 28.01 -5.82
CA ASP A 288 -0.71 27.48 -4.86
C ASP A 288 -0.51 25.98 -4.64
N ILE A 289 -0.39 25.18 -5.72
CA ILE A 289 -0.13 23.74 -5.62
C ILE A 289 1.22 23.49 -4.90
N LYS A 290 2.26 24.26 -5.23
CA LYS A 290 3.56 24.14 -4.53
C LYS A 290 3.45 24.44 -3.04
N THR A 291 2.62 25.40 -2.67
CA THR A 291 2.35 25.73 -1.27
C THR A 291 1.65 24.55 -0.56
N GLU A 292 0.65 23.95 -1.19
CA GLU A 292 -0.06 22.76 -0.68
C GLU A 292 0.90 21.57 -0.49
N VAL A 293 1.78 21.30 -1.46
CA VAL A 293 2.84 20.27 -1.35
C VAL A 293 3.76 20.56 -0.16
N THR A 294 4.18 21.83 0.02
CA THR A 294 5.08 22.21 1.11
C THR A 294 4.43 22.01 2.48
N ILE A 295 3.16 22.41 2.63
CA ILE A 295 2.38 22.18 3.86
C ILE A 295 2.21 20.68 4.11
N GLY A 296 1.87 19.91 3.07
CA GLY A 296 1.73 18.46 3.15
C GLY A 296 2.99 17.77 3.63
N LYS A 297 4.16 18.16 3.11
CA LYS A 297 5.47 17.64 3.56
C LYS A 297 5.69 17.88 5.05
N ALA A 298 5.46 19.10 5.53
CA ALA A 298 5.60 19.43 6.94
C ALA A 298 4.65 18.59 7.83
N PHE A 299 3.43 18.34 7.37
CA PHE A 299 2.47 17.52 8.11
C PHE A 299 2.84 16.03 8.10
N ILE A 300 3.31 15.48 6.98
CA ILE A 300 3.84 14.11 6.92
C ILE A 300 5.07 13.96 7.82
N ASP A 301 5.99 14.93 7.83
CA ASP A 301 7.16 14.89 8.71
C ASP A 301 6.75 14.83 10.18
N HIS A 302 5.75 15.62 10.56
CA HIS A 302 5.19 15.58 11.92
C HIS A 302 4.58 14.21 12.24
N CYS A 303 3.72 13.69 11.37
CA CYS A 303 3.06 12.39 11.58
C CYS A 303 4.06 11.23 11.59
N THR A 304 5.09 11.27 10.72
CA THR A 304 6.18 10.27 10.72
C THR A 304 6.92 10.27 12.05
N GLY A 305 7.21 11.46 12.59
CA GLY A 305 7.84 11.60 13.90
C GLY A 305 6.99 11.07 15.06
N LEU A 306 5.66 11.24 15.00
CA LEU A 306 4.72 10.66 15.96
C LEU A 306 4.65 9.13 15.83
N LEU A 307 4.61 8.60 14.59
CA LEU A 307 4.56 7.16 14.36
C LEU A 307 5.78 6.43 14.92
N ILE A 308 6.99 6.96 14.66
CA ILE A 308 8.25 6.38 15.16
C ILE A 308 8.30 6.35 16.70
N LYS A 309 7.64 7.29 17.36
CA LYS A 309 7.55 7.33 18.83
C LYS A 309 6.40 6.48 19.39
N GLY A 310 5.55 5.89 18.53
CA GLY A 310 4.33 5.20 18.96
C GLY A 310 3.23 6.16 19.46
N GLU A 311 3.26 7.44 19.06
CA GLU A 311 2.36 8.50 19.51
C GLU A 311 1.36 8.94 18.42
N LEU A 312 1.37 8.34 17.24
CA LEU A 312 0.45 8.69 16.14
C LEU A 312 -0.96 8.18 16.46
N ASP A 313 -1.87 9.07 16.84
CA ASP A 313 -3.25 8.72 17.09
C ASP A 313 -4.08 8.62 15.80
N ALA A 314 -5.23 7.93 15.91
CA ALA A 314 -6.13 7.70 14.77
C ALA A 314 -6.73 8.99 14.18
N ALA A 315 -6.92 10.04 14.97
CA ALA A 315 -7.47 11.31 14.50
C ALA A 315 -6.43 12.05 13.66
N THR A 316 -5.19 12.17 14.14
CA THR A 316 -4.08 12.81 13.43
C THR A 316 -3.77 12.10 12.11
N ALA A 317 -3.70 10.77 12.11
CA ALA A 317 -3.52 9.98 10.90
C ALA A 317 -4.68 10.16 9.90
N SER A 318 -5.91 10.24 10.40
CA SER A 318 -7.09 10.48 9.55
C SER A 318 -7.09 11.88 8.94
N MET A 319 -6.67 12.91 9.69
CA MET A 319 -6.51 14.27 9.18
C MET A 319 -5.45 14.31 8.07
N ALA A 320 -4.31 13.65 8.26
CA ALA A 320 -3.25 13.58 7.26
C ALA A 320 -3.77 12.94 5.97
N LYS A 321 -4.38 11.75 6.06
CA LYS A 321 -4.94 11.07 4.89
C LYS A 321 -6.00 11.92 4.21
N LEU A 322 -7.00 12.41 4.93
CA LEU A 322 -8.12 13.17 4.36
C LEU A 322 -7.62 14.41 3.62
N TRP A 323 -6.88 15.28 4.31
CA TRP A 323 -6.46 16.55 3.74
C TRP A 323 -5.54 16.36 2.52
N ILE A 324 -4.57 15.46 2.60
CA ILE A 324 -3.61 15.26 1.52
C ILE A 324 -4.26 14.64 0.29
N THR A 325 -5.11 13.61 0.45
CA THR A 325 -5.75 12.99 -0.72
C THR A 325 -6.77 13.91 -1.41
N GLU A 326 -7.41 14.82 -0.68
CA GLU A 326 -8.26 15.86 -1.30
C GLU A 326 -7.42 16.89 -2.07
N ARG A 327 -6.26 17.30 -1.52
CA ARG A 327 -5.33 18.21 -2.22
C ARG A 327 -4.68 17.53 -3.43
N GLU A 328 -4.37 16.23 -3.33
CA GLU A 328 -3.88 15.43 -4.45
C GLU A 328 -4.83 15.49 -5.64
N ILE A 329 -6.10 15.13 -5.43
CA ILE A 329 -7.10 15.10 -6.50
C ILE A 329 -7.32 16.49 -7.09
N ASP A 330 -7.51 17.51 -6.27
CA ASP A 330 -7.72 18.90 -6.72
C ASP A 330 -6.50 19.44 -7.47
N GLY A 331 -5.30 19.23 -6.94
CA GLY A 331 -4.07 19.71 -7.54
C GLY A 331 -3.75 19.01 -8.86
N ILE A 332 -3.89 17.67 -8.94
CA ILE A 332 -3.70 16.92 -10.19
C ILE A 332 -4.73 17.36 -11.25
N HIS A 333 -5.99 17.55 -10.86
CA HIS A 333 -7.01 18.04 -11.78
C HIS A 333 -6.65 19.43 -12.36
N ARG A 334 -6.13 20.32 -11.53
CA ARG A 334 -5.62 21.64 -11.98
C ARG A 334 -4.41 21.48 -12.91
N CYS A 335 -3.50 20.53 -12.63
CA CYS A 335 -2.35 20.22 -13.48
C CYS A 335 -2.79 19.73 -14.87
N VAL A 336 -3.74 18.79 -14.95
CA VAL A 336 -4.26 18.25 -16.22
C VAL A 336 -4.79 19.35 -17.13
N GLN A 337 -5.41 20.42 -16.58
CA GLN A 337 -5.94 21.54 -17.35
C GLN A 337 -4.85 22.25 -18.17
N PHE A 338 -3.60 22.34 -17.67
CA PHE A 338 -2.50 22.99 -18.40
C PHE A 338 -2.04 22.23 -19.63
N PHE A 339 -2.27 20.92 -19.68
CA PHE A 339 -1.97 20.10 -20.87
C PHE A 339 -3.02 20.26 -21.97
N GLY A 340 -4.17 20.89 -21.68
CA GLY A 340 -5.26 21.07 -22.65
C GLY A 340 -5.78 19.72 -23.17
N GLY A 341 -5.88 19.56 -24.51
CA GLY A 341 -6.33 18.31 -25.12
C GLY A 341 -5.43 17.11 -24.81
N TYR A 342 -4.13 17.32 -24.67
CA TYR A 342 -3.18 16.25 -24.34
C TYR A 342 -3.41 15.65 -22.93
N GLY A 343 -4.00 16.41 -22.01
CA GLY A 343 -4.33 15.90 -20.69
C GLY A 343 -5.40 14.78 -20.68
N TRP A 344 -6.02 14.52 -21.83
CA TRP A 344 -7.04 13.46 -22.03
C TRP A 344 -6.59 12.37 -23.00
N MET A 345 -5.34 12.42 -23.49
CA MET A 345 -4.78 11.46 -24.43
C MET A 345 -3.79 10.55 -23.71
N ASN A 346 -3.64 9.35 -24.24
CA ASN A 346 -2.66 8.37 -23.73
C ASN A 346 -1.27 8.54 -24.36
N GLU A 347 -1.08 9.55 -25.25
CA GLU A 347 0.13 9.81 -26.04
C GLU A 347 1.04 10.84 -25.37
#